data_3d5a95b153ab20d242bc20e5ab307a50
#
_entry.id   3d5a95b153ab20d242bc20e5ab307a50
#
_cell.length_a   1.000
_cell.length_b   1.000
_cell.length_c   1.000
_cell.angle_alpha   90.00
_cell.angle_beta   90.00
_cell.angle_gamma   90.00
#
_symmetry.space_group_name_H-M   'P 1'
#
loop_
_entity.id
_entity.type
_entity.pdbx_description
1 polymer ?
#
loop_
_entity_poly.entity_id
_entity_poly.type
_entity_poly.pdbx_seq_one_letter_code
_entity_poly.pdbx_strand_id
1 'polypeptide(L)'
;PDRLSQSNLTRVIGSTAGDVGRRKVDVIADHLTTVAADSRCTRVASMLTVNHAARELLACDVVFGCSDDNAGRLILSRIPTYLLTPVIDCGVLLSSDAENTLTGIHGRVTTIVPGHACLVCRDRIDVARAAAELMTPEERRRLENEGYAPALGRIEPAVVTFTTLVAATAVSELLERMIGYGPEPRPSEVLLRCHDREISTNIASSRPRHYCNPASGVIGRGVTEPFLDMAWST
;
A
#
# COMPACT_ATOMS: atom_id res chain seq x y z
N PRO A 1 -6.09 -12.48 1.46
CA PRO A 1 -7.09 -13.54 1.67
C PRO A 1 -8.43 -13.24 0.99
N ASP A 2 -8.57 -12.06 0.39
CA ASP A 2 -9.81 -11.56 -0.22
C ASP A 2 -10.37 -12.46 -1.31
N ARG A 3 -11.71 -12.53 -1.36
CA ARG A 3 -12.44 -13.21 -2.44
C ARG A 3 -13.07 -12.19 -3.38
N LEU A 4 -13.16 -12.57 -4.67
CA LEU A 4 -13.82 -11.76 -5.68
C LEU A 4 -15.34 -11.75 -5.42
N SER A 5 -15.91 -10.55 -5.38
CA SER A 5 -17.38 -10.34 -5.29
C SER A 5 -17.90 -9.80 -6.62
N GLN A 6 -19.22 -9.90 -6.83
CA GLN A 6 -19.89 -9.32 -8.00
C GLN A 6 -19.54 -7.84 -8.21
N SER A 7 -19.45 -7.06 -7.14
CA SER A 7 -19.10 -5.63 -7.20
C SER A 7 -17.65 -5.36 -7.59
N ASN A 8 -16.77 -6.37 -7.55
CA ASN A 8 -15.37 -6.22 -7.94
C ASN A 8 -15.11 -6.44 -9.43
N LEU A 9 -16.02 -7.10 -10.16
CA LEU A 9 -15.83 -7.50 -11.57
C LEU A 9 -15.49 -6.31 -12.49
N THR A 10 -16.02 -5.14 -12.18
CA THR A 10 -15.80 -3.94 -13.00
C THR A 10 -14.42 -3.31 -12.82
N ARG A 11 -13.63 -3.75 -11.83
CA ARG A 11 -12.34 -3.13 -11.48
C ARG A 11 -11.18 -4.10 -11.25
N VAL A 12 -11.43 -5.40 -11.23
CA VAL A 12 -10.36 -6.42 -11.16
C VAL A 12 -10.08 -6.92 -12.56
N ILE A 13 -8.97 -6.47 -13.12
CA ILE A 13 -8.55 -6.81 -14.49
C ILE A 13 -8.38 -8.35 -14.62
N GLY A 14 -8.84 -8.90 -15.72
CA GLY A 14 -8.77 -10.35 -16.01
C GLY A 14 -9.82 -11.20 -15.30
N SER A 15 -10.69 -10.59 -14.46
CA SER A 15 -11.78 -11.34 -13.82
C SER A 15 -13.02 -11.45 -14.69
N THR A 16 -13.76 -12.55 -14.53
CA THR A 16 -15.01 -12.86 -15.19
C THR A 16 -16.11 -13.18 -14.18
N ALA A 17 -17.36 -13.24 -14.62
CA ALA A 17 -18.47 -13.62 -13.75
C ALA A 17 -18.30 -15.03 -13.11
N GLY A 18 -17.61 -15.95 -13.81
CA GLY A 18 -17.27 -17.27 -13.31
C GLY A 18 -16.26 -17.29 -12.16
N ASP A 19 -15.57 -16.19 -11.91
CA ASP A 19 -14.54 -16.08 -10.87
C ASP A 19 -15.10 -15.60 -9.52
N VAL A 20 -16.38 -15.22 -9.44
CA VAL A 20 -17.01 -14.79 -8.18
C VAL A 20 -16.89 -15.88 -7.12
N GLY A 21 -16.40 -15.50 -5.92
CA GLY A 21 -16.12 -16.42 -4.82
C GLY A 21 -14.70 -17.00 -4.80
N ARG A 22 -13.95 -16.94 -5.90
CA ARG A 22 -12.53 -17.32 -5.94
C ARG A 22 -11.68 -16.30 -5.18
N ARG A 23 -10.51 -16.72 -4.72
CA ARG A 23 -9.54 -15.78 -4.11
C ARG A 23 -9.00 -14.82 -5.17
N LYS A 24 -8.92 -13.53 -4.85
CA LYS A 24 -8.38 -12.51 -5.78
C LYS A 24 -6.98 -12.86 -6.27
N VAL A 25 -6.11 -13.35 -5.40
CA VAL A 25 -4.74 -13.75 -5.76
C VAL A 25 -4.71 -14.89 -6.80
N ASP A 26 -5.67 -15.82 -6.74
CA ASP A 26 -5.75 -16.92 -7.72
C ASP A 26 -6.23 -16.41 -9.09
N VAL A 27 -7.24 -15.56 -9.11
CA VAL A 27 -7.78 -14.97 -10.34
C VAL A 27 -6.71 -14.12 -11.05
N ILE A 28 -6.01 -13.27 -10.31
CA ILE A 28 -4.93 -12.44 -10.88
C ILE A 28 -3.77 -13.29 -11.38
N ALA A 29 -3.35 -14.32 -10.62
CA ALA A 29 -2.25 -15.18 -11.03
C ALA A 29 -2.59 -15.98 -12.30
N ASP A 30 -3.82 -16.48 -12.41
CA ASP A 30 -4.27 -17.16 -13.64
C ASP A 30 -4.28 -16.19 -14.84
N HIS A 31 -4.72 -14.95 -14.64
CA HIS A 31 -4.65 -13.93 -15.69
C HIS A 31 -3.19 -13.64 -16.09
N LEU A 32 -2.28 -13.50 -15.14
CA LEU A 32 -0.85 -13.27 -15.42
C LEU A 32 -0.24 -14.39 -16.27
N THR A 33 -0.62 -15.65 -16.07
CA THR A 33 -0.13 -16.75 -16.91
C THR A 33 -0.60 -16.67 -18.35
N THR A 34 -1.70 -15.98 -18.63
CA THR A 34 -2.19 -15.78 -20.01
C THR A 34 -1.48 -14.63 -20.74
N VAL A 35 -1.06 -13.59 -20.01
CA VAL A 35 -0.42 -12.39 -20.60
C VAL A 35 1.12 -12.44 -20.54
N ALA A 36 1.68 -13.22 -19.64
CA ALA A 36 3.12 -13.36 -19.45
C ALA A 36 3.46 -14.83 -19.08
N ALA A 37 3.40 -15.72 -20.08
CA ALA A 37 3.50 -17.17 -19.91
C ALA A 37 4.80 -17.62 -19.18
N ASP A 38 5.89 -16.89 -19.34
CA ASP A 38 7.18 -17.18 -18.70
C ASP A 38 7.32 -16.61 -17.29
N SER A 39 6.32 -15.87 -16.80
CA SER A 39 6.36 -15.27 -15.46
C SER A 39 6.11 -16.32 -14.38
N ARG A 40 6.91 -16.25 -13.30
CA ARG A 40 6.66 -17.05 -12.10
C ARG A 40 5.85 -16.22 -11.11
N CYS A 41 4.68 -16.73 -10.70
CA CYS A 41 3.80 -16.06 -9.76
C CYS A 41 3.62 -16.90 -8.49
N THR A 42 4.12 -16.39 -7.36
CA THR A 42 3.84 -16.96 -6.03
C THR A 42 2.58 -16.33 -5.45
N ARG A 43 1.62 -17.16 -5.05
CA ARG A 43 0.31 -16.74 -4.52
C ARG A 43 0.31 -16.79 -3.01
N VAL A 44 0.24 -15.66 -2.35
CA VAL A 44 0.16 -15.57 -0.88
C VAL A 44 -1.23 -15.11 -0.47
N ALA A 45 -2.08 -16.05 -0.06
CA ALA A 45 -3.47 -15.78 0.31
C ALA A 45 -3.60 -15.42 1.80
N SER A 46 -2.78 -14.50 2.28
CA SER A 46 -2.74 -14.04 3.66
C SER A 46 -2.65 -12.52 3.72
N MET A 47 -3.05 -11.95 4.85
CA MET A 47 -2.84 -10.52 5.13
C MET A 47 -1.35 -10.25 5.34
N LEU A 48 -0.88 -9.09 4.90
CA LEU A 48 0.50 -8.67 5.12
C LEU A 48 0.83 -8.49 6.62
N THR A 49 -0.19 -8.31 7.44
CA THR A 49 -0.08 -8.21 8.90
C THR A 49 0.29 -9.54 9.58
N VAL A 50 0.32 -10.64 8.83
CA VAL A 50 0.74 -11.95 9.33
C VAL A 50 2.22 -12.17 9.00
N ASN A 51 3.02 -12.55 9.99
CA ASN A 51 4.48 -12.64 9.91
C ASN A 51 4.98 -13.43 8.67
N HIS A 52 4.42 -14.62 8.40
CA HIS A 52 4.86 -15.44 7.26
C HIS A 52 4.62 -14.73 5.91
N ALA A 53 3.51 -14.01 5.76
CA ALA A 53 3.21 -13.28 4.53
C ALA A 53 4.15 -12.08 4.33
N ALA A 54 4.47 -11.35 5.41
CA ALA A 54 5.43 -10.27 5.35
C ALA A 54 6.85 -10.76 5.04
N ARG A 55 7.23 -11.97 5.48
CA ARG A 55 8.53 -12.58 5.17
C ARG A 55 8.69 -12.98 3.70
N GLU A 56 7.60 -13.21 2.96
CA GLU A 56 7.66 -13.44 1.51
C GLU A 56 8.26 -12.24 0.76
N LEU A 57 8.15 -11.02 1.33
CA LEU A 57 8.74 -9.82 0.75
C LEU A 57 10.27 -9.78 0.81
N LEU A 58 10.92 -10.67 1.58
CA LEU A 58 12.39 -10.81 1.59
C LEU A 58 12.96 -11.22 0.23
N ALA A 59 12.16 -11.88 -0.62
CA ALA A 59 12.56 -12.32 -1.95
C ALA A 59 12.31 -11.27 -3.05
N CYS A 60 11.84 -10.06 -2.69
CA CYS A 60 11.47 -9.04 -3.67
C CYS A 60 12.56 -7.99 -3.83
N ASP A 61 12.86 -7.60 -5.07
CA ASP A 61 13.73 -6.46 -5.40
C ASP A 61 12.99 -5.12 -5.33
N VAL A 62 11.66 -5.12 -5.53
CA VAL A 62 10.77 -3.97 -5.41
C VAL A 62 9.38 -4.43 -4.96
N VAL A 63 8.68 -3.61 -4.17
CA VAL A 63 7.32 -3.90 -3.71
C VAL A 63 6.38 -2.79 -4.13
N PHE A 64 5.26 -3.15 -4.78
CA PHE A 64 4.14 -2.24 -5.03
C PHE A 64 3.10 -2.39 -3.93
N GLY A 65 2.89 -1.33 -3.15
CA GLY A 65 1.90 -1.26 -2.09
C GLY A 65 0.56 -0.77 -2.64
N CYS A 66 -0.37 -1.69 -2.86
CA CYS A 66 -1.70 -1.41 -3.40
C CYS A 66 -2.81 -1.76 -2.40
N SER A 67 -2.50 -1.78 -1.10
CA SER A 67 -3.47 -2.04 -0.05
C SER A 67 -4.24 -0.77 0.33
N ASP A 68 -5.44 -0.95 0.83
CA ASP A 68 -6.33 0.09 1.34
C ASP A 68 -6.34 0.17 2.87
N ASP A 69 -5.72 -0.81 3.56
CA ASP A 69 -5.61 -0.83 5.02
C ASP A 69 -4.36 -0.10 5.54
N ASN A 70 -4.48 0.55 6.70
CA ASN A 70 -3.39 1.28 7.33
C ASN A 70 -2.36 0.34 7.97
N ALA A 71 -2.79 -0.81 8.47
CA ALA A 71 -1.92 -1.79 9.12
C ALA A 71 -0.95 -2.41 8.11
N GLY A 72 -1.42 -2.82 6.93
CA GLY A 72 -0.56 -3.30 5.85
C GLY A 72 0.41 -2.21 5.36
N ARG A 73 -0.07 -0.97 5.20
CA ARG A 73 0.78 0.17 4.84
C ARG A 73 1.83 0.48 5.89
N LEU A 74 1.52 0.28 7.18
CA LEU A 74 2.51 0.44 8.25
C LEU A 74 3.68 -0.54 8.09
N ILE A 75 3.40 -1.79 7.72
CA ILE A 75 4.41 -2.80 7.43
C ILE A 75 5.20 -2.42 6.18
N LEU A 76 4.51 -2.10 5.07
CA LEU A 76 5.16 -1.64 3.84
C LEU A 76 6.08 -0.44 4.06
N SER A 77 5.69 0.46 4.97
CA SER A 77 6.47 1.64 5.33
C SER A 77 7.81 1.30 5.99
N ARG A 78 7.93 0.11 6.60
CA ARG A 78 9.17 -0.36 7.27
C ARG A 78 10.11 -1.09 6.31
N ILE A 79 9.58 -1.72 5.26
CA ILE A 79 10.34 -2.53 4.31
C ILE A 79 11.60 -1.82 3.77
N PRO A 80 11.53 -0.57 3.26
CA PRO A 80 12.71 0.09 2.71
C PRO A 80 13.80 0.30 3.73
N THR A 81 13.45 0.60 4.98
CA THR A 81 14.43 0.81 6.04
C THR A 81 15.08 -0.49 6.49
N TYR A 82 14.27 -1.51 6.73
CA TYR A 82 14.75 -2.74 7.36
C TYR A 82 15.30 -3.76 6.37
N LEU A 83 14.69 -3.90 5.18
CA LEU A 83 15.09 -4.86 4.16
C LEU A 83 15.87 -4.24 3.00
N LEU A 84 15.99 -2.93 2.93
CA LEU A 84 16.60 -2.16 1.84
C LEU A 84 15.85 -2.30 0.49
N THR A 85 14.69 -2.89 0.49
CA THR A 85 13.84 -3.08 -0.68
C THR A 85 12.96 -1.86 -0.92
N PRO A 86 13.05 -1.16 -2.06
CA PRO A 86 12.17 -0.03 -2.38
C PRO A 86 10.71 -0.42 -2.38
N VAL A 87 9.85 0.49 -1.89
CA VAL A 87 8.39 0.35 -1.93
C VAL A 87 7.78 1.51 -2.71
N ILE A 88 6.89 1.19 -3.64
CA ILE A 88 6.07 2.16 -4.37
C ILE A 88 4.64 2.01 -3.88
N ASP A 89 4.21 2.90 -2.98
CA ASP A 89 2.87 2.88 -2.40
C ASP A 89 1.88 3.66 -3.25
N CYS A 90 0.75 3.04 -3.54
CA CYS A 90 -0.31 3.56 -4.38
C CYS A 90 -1.58 3.83 -3.56
N GLY A 91 -2.24 4.94 -3.81
CA GLY A 91 -3.51 5.26 -3.17
C GLY A 91 -4.43 6.06 -4.07
N VAL A 92 -5.71 5.77 -3.99
CA VAL A 92 -6.79 6.57 -4.59
C VAL A 92 -7.73 6.99 -3.47
N LEU A 93 -8.09 8.26 -3.42
CA LEU A 93 -9.03 8.82 -2.47
C LEU A 93 -10.12 9.57 -3.23
N LEU A 94 -11.37 9.25 -2.94
CA LEU A 94 -12.54 9.98 -3.38
C LEU A 94 -13.06 10.78 -2.20
N SER A 95 -13.19 12.09 -2.36
CA SER A 95 -13.75 12.99 -1.35
C SER A 95 -15.16 13.37 -1.72
N SER A 96 -16.07 13.41 -0.75
CA SER A 96 -17.45 13.86 -0.92
C SER A 96 -17.82 14.88 0.18
N ASP A 97 -18.76 15.75 -0.12
CA ASP A 97 -19.40 16.63 0.86
C ASP A 97 -20.44 15.91 1.73
N ALA A 98 -21.13 16.65 2.59
CA ALA A 98 -22.17 16.13 3.46
C ALA A 98 -23.40 15.59 2.70
N GLU A 99 -23.62 16.06 1.49
CA GLU A 99 -24.69 15.66 0.57
C GLU A 99 -24.30 14.45 -0.31
N ASN A 100 -23.10 13.83 -0.08
CA ASN A 100 -22.50 12.79 -0.90
C ASN A 100 -22.17 13.20 -2.34
N THR A 101 -22.04 14.49 -2.64
CA THR A 101 -21.55 14.98 -3.92
C THR A 101 -20.03 14.82 -3.95
N LEU A 102 -19.52 14.25 -5.05
CA LEU A 102 -18.08 14.05 -5.23
C LEU A 102 -17.38 15.41 -5.37
N THR A 103 -16.50 15.74 -4.42
CA THR A 103 -15.76 17.00 -4.36
C THR A 103 -14.28 16.86 -4.75
N GLY A 104 -13.76 15.65 -4.77
CA GLY A 104 -12.37 15.43 -5.15
C GLY A 104 -12.05 13.99 -5.53
N ILE A 105 -11.12 13.86 -6.49
CA ILE A 105 -10.58 12.59 -6.94
C ILE A 105 -9.06 12.72 -6.92
N HIS A 106 -8.43 12.02 -5.99
CA HIS A 106 -7.01 12.13 -5.74
C HIS A 106 -6.32 10.77 -5.94
N GLY A 107 -5.29 10.74 -6.76
CA GLY A 107 -4.35 9.64 -6.86
C GLY A 107 -3.01 10.01 -6.22
N ARG A 108 -2.31 9.02 -5.68
CA ARG A 108 -0.99 9.22 -5.10
C ARG A 108 -0.10 8.03 -5.39
N VAL A 109 1.14 8.32 -5.78
CA VAL A 109 2.23 7.35 -5.86
C VAL A 109 3.37 7.86 -5.01
N THR A 110 3.76 7.11 -3.98
CA THR A 110 4.85 7.45 -3.07
C THR A 110 5.95 6.42 -3.20
N THR A 111 7.13 6.83 -3.65
CA THR A 111 8.30 5.95 -3.68
C THR A 111 9.10 6.12 -2.41
N ILE A 112 9.30 5.04 -1.69
CA ILE A 112 10.02 4.98 -0.44
C ILE A 112 11.28 4.17 -0.67
N VAL A 113 12.44 4.80 -0.43
CA VAL A 113 13.75 4.16 -0.52
C VAL A 113 14.46 4.23 0.83
N PRO A 114 15.49 3.42 1.10
CA PRO A 114 16.23 3.44 2.36
C PRO A 114 16.72 4.82 2.74
N GLY A 115 16.53 5.22 3.99
CA GLY A 115 16.98 6.50 4.54
C GLY A 115 16.10 7.71 4.20
N HIS A 116 15.02 7.54 3.45
CA HIS A 116 14.07 8.61 3.11
C HIS A 116 12.80 8.57 3.96
N ALA A 117 11.98 9.62 3.84
CA ALA A 117 10.71 9.72 4.56
C ALA A 117 9.78 8.56 4.21
N CYS A 118 9.36 7.80 5.21
CA CYS A 118 8.38 6.73 5.09
C CYS A 118 6.93 7.28 5.10
N LEU A 119 5.95 6.42 4.92
CA LEU A 119 4.53 6.81 4.89
C LEU A 119 4.06 7.45 6.21
N VAL A 120 4.60 7.02 7.36
CA VAL A 120 4.30 7.65 8.65
C VAL A 120 4.87 9.07 8.71
N CYS A 121 6.09 9.30 8.25
CA CYS A 121 6.69 10.63 8.21
C CYS A 121 5.95 11.60 7.30
N ARG A 122 5.24 11.07 6.31
CA ARG A 122 4.45 11.81 5.33
C ARG A 122 2.99 12.00 5.72
N ASP A 123 2.57 11.50 6.88
CA ASP A 123 1.16 11.51 7.32
C ASP A 123 0.23 10.79 6.31
N ARG A 124 0.71 9.66 5.75
CA ARG A 124 -0.06 8.83 4.80
C ARG A 124 -0.68 7.59 5.45
N ILE A 125 -0.45 7.42 6.75
CA ILE A 125 -1.00 6.35 7.58
C ILE A 125 -1.65 6.98 8.79
N ASP A 126 -2.90 6.64 9.02
CA ASP A 126 -3.56 6.87 10.31
C ASP A 126 -3.09 5.76 11.27
N VAL A 127 -2.20 6.13 12.18
CA VAL A 127 -1.58 5.18 13.13
C VAL A 127 -2.61 4.63 14.12
N ALA A 128 -3.61 5.43 14.53
CA ALA A 128 -4.66 4.97 15.43
C ALA A 128 -5.56 3.94 14.73
N ARG A 129 -5.90 4.18 13.47
CA ARG A 129 -6.64 3.24 12.64
C ARG A 129 -5.83 1.97 12.36
N ALA A 130 -4.54 2.08 12.06
CA ALA A 130 -3.65 0.93 11.88
C ALA A 130 -3.61 0.06 13.13
N ALA A 131 -3.54 0.67 14.32
CA ALA A 131 -3.59 -0.06 15.59
C ALA A 131 -4.93 -0.79 15.78
N ALA A 132 -6.06 -0.14 15.47
CA ALA A 132 -7.38 -0.75 15.53
C ALA A 132 -7.55 -1.92 14.54
N GLU A 133 -6.97 -1.82 13.34
CA GLU A 133 -6.98 -2.88 12.32
C GLU A 133 -6.17 -4.11 12.75
N LEU A 134 -5.16 -3.95 13.61
CA LEU A 134 -4.33 -5.04 14.15
C LEU A 134 -4.96 -5.74 15.37
N MET A 135 -5.98 -5.15 15.98
CA MET A 135 -6.68 -5.75 17.14
C MET A 135 -7.55 -6.94 16.73
N THR A 136 -7.77 -7.83 17.69
CA THR A 136 -8.81 -8.85 17.53
C THR A 136 -10.20 -8.19 17.44
N PRO A 137 -11.19 -8.84 16.79
CA PRO A 137 -12.55 -8.29 16.70
C PRO A 137 -13.19 -8.01 18.07
N GLU A 138 -12.79 -8.74 19.11
CA GLU A 138 -13.31 -8.60 20.49
C GLU A 138 -12.69 -7.38 21.16
N GLU A 139 -11.36 -7.25 21.12
CA GLU A 139 -10.64 -6.08 21.66
C GLU A 139 -11.10 -4.79 20.98
N ARG A 140 -11.22 -4.80 19.66
CA ARG A 140 -11.69 -3.65 18.91
C ARG A 140 -13.09 -3.22 19.32
N ARG A 141 -14.09 -4.15 19.39
CA ARG A 141 -15.45 -3.84 19.83
C ARG A 141 -15.49 -3.25 21.24
N ARG A 142 -14.66 -3.75 22.15
CA ARG A 142 -14.57 -3.19 23.50
C ARG A 142 -14.10 -1.74 23.47
N LEU A 143 -13.01 -1.46 22.74
CA LEU A 143 -12.44 -0.12 22.68
C LEU A 143 -13.29 0.87 21.86
N GLU A 144 -14.00 0.41 20.83
CA GLU A 144 -15.01 1.20 20.10
C GLU A 144 -16.13 1.65 21.04
N ASN A 145 -16.66 0.74 21.88
CA ASN A 145 -17.72 1.05 22.85
C ASN A 145 -17.25 1.99 23.96
N GLU A 146 -15.97 1.94 24.31
CA GLU A 146 -15.33 2.82 25.28
C GLU A 146 -14.88 4.16 24.68
N GLY A 147 -14.99 4.33 23.33
CA GLY A 147 -14.58 5.53 22.60
C GLY A 147 -13.07 5.68 22.38
N TYR A 148 -12.29 4.64 22.64
CA TYR A 148 -10.83 4.65 22.49
C TYR A 148 -10.31 4.15 21.13
N ALA A 149 -11.15 3.50 20.31
CA ALA A 149 -10.77 3.09 18.96
C ALA A 149 -11.71 3.73 17.93
N PRO A 150 -11.16 4.16 16.76
CA PRO A 150 -12.01 4.67 15.69
C PRO A 150 -12.81 3.51 15.07
N ALA A 151 -14.10 3.76 14.78
CA ALA A 151 -14.89 2.84 13.98
C ALA A 151 -14.24 2.68 12.60
N LEU A 152 -14.03 1.44 12.17
CA LEU A 152 -13.53 1.15 10.82
C LEU A 152 -14.64 1.44 9.82
N GLY A 153 -14.59 2.63 9.22
CA GLY A 153 -15.62 3.18 8.35
C GLY A 153 -15.79 2.44 7.02
N ARG A 154 -16.66 2.95 6.18
CA ARG A 154 -17.06 2.38 4.89
C ARG A 154 -15.86 2.16 3.96
N ILE A 155 -15.91 1.06 3.19
CA ILE A 155 -15.03 0.82 2.04
C ILE A 155 -15.37 1.89 0.99
N GLU A 156 -14.40 2.71 0.64
CA GLU A 156 -14.56 3.69 -0.42
C GLU A 156 -14.61 2.99 -1.79
N PRO A 157 -15.52 3.39 -2.69
CA PRO A 157 -15.62 2.78 -4.00
C PRO A 157 -14.37 3.10 -4.83
N ALA A 158 -13.66 2.08 -5.30
CA ALA A 158 -12.57 2.25 -6.25
C ALA A 158 -13.15 2.29 -7.68
N VAL A 159 -12.74 3.29 -8.46
CA VAL A 159 -13.12 3.44 -9.87
C VAL A 159 -11.93 3.01 -10.73
N VAL A 160 -12.17 2.05 -11.64
CA VAL A 160 -11.09 1.42 -12.45
C VAL A 160 -10.23 2.42 -13.21
N THR A 161 -10.82 3.50 -13.72
CA THR A 161 -10.09 4.52 -14.48
C THR A 161 -9.00 5.19 -13.62
N PHE A 162 -9.33 5.55 -12.37
CA PHE A 162 -8.39 6.23 -11.48
C PHE A 162 -7.35 5.28 -10.90
N THR A 163 -7.75 4.06 -10.57
CA THR A 163 -6.80 3.04 -10.11
C THR A 163 -5.82 2.65 -11.20
N THR A 164 -6.25 2.56 -12.48
CA THR A 164 -5.38 2.30 -13.62
C THR A 164 -4.40 3.45 -13.86
N LEU A 165 -4.85 4.70 -13.75
CA LEU A 165 -3.99 5.87 -13.87
C LEU A 165 -2.89 5.86 -12.80
N VAL A 166 -3.24 5.58 -11.53
CA VAL A 166 -2.27 5.47 -10.44
C VAL A 166 -1.33 4.30 -10.66
N ALA A 167 -1.82 3.15 -11.11
CA ALA A 167 -0.98 1.99 -11.39
C ALA A 167 0.03 2.27 -12.52
N ALA A 168 -0.40 2.90 -13.62
CA ALA A 168 0.49 3.31 -14.70
C ALA A 168 1.55 4.31 -14.23
N THR A 169 1.16 5.28 -13.40
CA THR A 169 2.09 6.24 -12.78
C THR A 169 3.11 5.50 -11.89
N ALA A 170 2.67 4.52 -11.10
CA ALA A 170 3.58 3.76 -10.23
C ALA A 170 4.64 2.97 -11.03
N VAL A 171 4.25 2.37 -12.15
CA VAL A 171 5.19 1.70 -13.06
C VAL A 171 6.13 2.72 -13.70
N SER A 172 5.65 3.91 -14.09
CA SER A 172 6.49 4.99 -14.63
C SER A 172 7.52 5.46 -13.59
N GLU A 173 7.15 5.54 -12.31
CA GLU A 173 8.08 5.87 -11.22
C GLU A 173 9.17 4.80 -11.03
N LEU A 174 8.84 3.51 -11.22
CA LEU A 174 9.85 2.45 -11.23
C LEU A 174 10.80 2.61 -12.41
N LEU A 175 10.26 2.77 -13.63
CA LEU A 175 11.06 2.94 -14.84
C LEU A 175 11.96 4.18 -14.76
N GLU A 176 11.45 5.29 -14.21
CA GLU A 176 12.26 6.50 -13.99
C GLU A 176 13.49 6.18 -13.13
N ARG A 177 13.33 5.43 -12.05
CA ARG A 177 14.45 5.09 -11.15
C ARG A 177 15.43 4.09 -11.76
N MET A 178 14.97 3.27 -12.68
CA MET A 178 15.83 2.31 -13.39
C MET A 178 16.62 2.98 -14.52
N ILE A 179 16.02 3.92 -15.24
CA ILE A 179 16.56 4.49 -16.50
C ILE A 179 17.08 5.92 -16.30
N GLY A 180 16.50 6.68 -15.36
CA GLY A 180 16.95 8.03 -15.02
C GLY A 180 16.57 9.09 -16.05
N TYR A 181 15.32 9.12 -16.50
CA TYR A 181 14.85 10.15 -17.46
C TYR A 181 14.20 11.36 -16.79
N GLY A 182 13.96 11.31 -15.49
CA GLY A 182 13.30 12.36 -14.73
C GLY A 182 14.24 13.46 -14.23
N PRO A 183 13.68 14.45 -13.52
CA PRO A 183 14.46 15.56 -12.97
C PRO A 183 15.27 15.16 -11.74
N GLU A 184 16.36 15.88 -11.49
CA GLU A 184 17.09 15.79 -10.22
C GLU A 184 16.92 17.12 -9.42
N PRO A 185 16.70 17.08 -8.11
CA PRO A 185 16.53 15.89 -7.29
C PRO A 185 15.23 15.17 -7.60
N ARG A 186 15.26 13.84 -7.54
CA ARG A 186 14.09 13.00 -7.85
C ARG A 186 12.96 13.23 -6.85
N PRO A 187 11.74 13.51 -7.32
CA PRO A 187 10.56 13.52 -6.45
C PRO A 187 10.37 12.15 -5.82
N SER A 188 9.87 12.16 -4.58
CA SER A 188 9.54 10.93 -3.87
C SER A 188 8.04 10.69 -3.77
N GLU A 189 7.23 11.61 -4.26
CA GLU A 189 5.77 11.46 -4.33
C GLU A 189 5.22 12.20 -5.54
N VAL A 190 4.32 11.54 -6.26
CA VAL A 190 3.49 12.10 -7.33
C VAL A 190 2.05 12.16 -6.84
N LEU A 191 1.43 13.32 -6.95
CA LEU A 191 0.02 13.58 -6.59
C LEU A 191 -0.77 13.87 -7.86
N LEU A 192 -1.83 13.11 -8.07
CA LEU A 192 -2.75 13.23 -9.20
C LEU A 192 -4.06 13.82 -8.70
N ARG A 193 -4.34 15.09 -8.99
CA ARG A 193 -5.63 15.74 -8.72
C ARG A 193 -6.50 15.64 -9.96
N CYS A 194 -7.18 14.50 -10.11
CA CYS A 194 -7.88 14.17 -11.34
C CYS A 194 -9.03 15.13 -11.66
N HIS A 195 -9.72 15.67 -10.64
CA HIS A 195 -10.81 16.64 -10.81
C HIS A 195 -10.29 18.00 -11.29
N ASP A 196 -9.10 18.43 -10.84
CA ASP A 196 -8.43 19.68 -11.27
C ASP A 196 -7.59 19.50 -12.54
N ARG A 197 -7.38 18.24 -12.99
CA ARG A 197 -6.47 17.87 -14.09
C ARG A 197 -5.03 18.31 -13.81
N GLU A 198 -4.60 18.21 -12.57
CA GLU A 198 -3.28 18.64 -12.12
C GLU A 198 -2.44 17.46 -11.64
N ILE A 199 -1.15 17.49 -12.01
CA ILE A 199 -0.14 16.58 -11.49
C ILE A 199 0.91 17.43 -10.79
N SER A 200 1.21 17.08 -9.54
CA SER A 200 2.25 17.74 -8.76
C SER A 200 3.17 16.70 -8.10
N THR A 201 4.37 17.13 -7.74
CA THR A 201 5.37 16.29 -7.12
C THR A 201 5.91 16.93 -5.85
N ASN A 202 6.40 16.12 -4.92
CA ASN A 202 7.09 16.63 -3.75
C ASN A 202 8.24 15.71 -3.30
N ILE A 203 9.07 16.27 -2.42
CA ILE A 203 10.14 15.58 -1.69
C ILE A 203 9.87 15.80 -0.21
N ALA A 204 9.95 14.76 0.60
CA ALA A 204 9.83 14.86 2.04
C ALA A 204 11.06 14.28 2.73
N SER A 205 11.43 14.88 3.87
CA SER A 205 12.49 14.40 4.74
C SER A 205 11.94 13.52 5.86
N SER A 206 12.72 12.53 6.29
CA SER A 206 12.38 11.72 7.45
C SER A 206 12.37 12.57 8.73
N ARG A 207 11.43 12.29 9.64
CA ARG A 207 11.39 12.96 10.96
C ARG A 207 12.62 12.58 11.78
N PRO A 208 13.17 13.52 12.57
CA PRO A 208 14.25 13.20 13.51
C PRO A 208 13.84 12.05 14.45
N ARG A 209 14.77 11.16 14.74
CA ARG A 209 14.57 9.99 15.63
C ARG A 209 13.52 8.97 15.17
N HIS A 210 13.00 9.10 13.95
CA HIS A 210 12.12 8.08 13.39
C HIS A 210 12.95 6.92 12.82
N TYR A 211 12.41 5.68 12.81
CA TYR A 211 13.16 4.49 12.34
C TYR A 211 13.72 4.66 10.92
N CYS A 212 13.02 5.36 10.03
CA CYS A 212 13.46 5.59 8.65
C CYS A 212 14.53 6.68 8.50
N ASN A 213 14.88 7.39 9.59
CA ASN A 213 15.94 8.40 9.54
C ASN A 213 17.30 7.71 9.39
N PRO A 214 18.21 8.20 8.52
CA PRO A 214 19.54 7.63 8.35
C PRO A 214 20.32 7.44 9.65
N ALA A 215 20.13 8.32 10.65
CA ALA A 215 20.79 8.26 11.93
C ALA A 215 20.13 7.27 12.93
N SER A 216 19.08 6.54 12.56
CA SER A 216 18.36 5.63 13.46
C SER A 216 19.18 4.40 13.87
N GLY A 217 20.16 4.00 13.07
CA GLY A 217 20.98 2.81 13.29
C GLY A 217 20.27 1.46 13.03
N VAL A 218 19.04 1.46 12.50
CA VAL A 218 18.26 0.23 12.22
C VAL A 218 18.20 -0.14 10.73
N ILE A 219 18.79 0.66 9.85
CA ILE A 219 18.80 0.42 8.42
C ILE A 219 19.46 -0.94 8.13
N GLY A 220 18.77 -1.79 7.35
CA GLY A 220 19.26 -3.12 6.96
C GLY A 220 19.11 -4.20 8.05
N ARG A 221 18.43 -3.94 9.17
CA ARG A 221 18.26 -4.89 10.27
C ARG A 221 16.99 -5.73 10.23
N GLY A 222 16.31 -5.80 9.09
CA GLY A 222 14.99 -6.42 8.99
C GLY A 222 14.94 -7.93 9.21
N VAL A 223 16.07 -8.62 9.03
CA VAL A 223 16.17 -10.07 9.26
C VAL A 223 16.47 -10.44 10.71
N THR A 224 16.74 -9.47 11.59
CA THR A 224 16.91 -9.71 13.05
C THR A 224 15.55 -9.86 13.72
N GLU A 225 15.49 -10.62 14.82
CA GLU A 225 14.26 -10.70 15.61
C GLU A 225 14.17 -9.55 16.64
N PRO A 226 12.98 -8.98 16.83
CA PRO A 226 11.74 -9.27 16.13
C PRO A 226 11.76 -8.75 14.69
N PHE A 227 11.22 -9.57 13.75
CA PHE A 227 11.21 -9.24 12.32
C PHE A 227 10.61 -7.85 12.06
N LEU A 228 11.32 -7.01 11.30
CA LEU A 228 11.01 -5.59 11.05
C LEU A 228 10.89 -4.76 12.35
N ASP A 229 11.45 -5.23 13.47
CA ASP A 229 11.31 -4.59 14.79
C ASP A 229 9.83 -4.35 15.16
N MET A 230 9.00 -5.37 14.97
CA MET A 230 7.56 -5.34 15.22
C MET A 230 7.12 -6.54 16.06
N ALA A 231 6.08 -6.32 16.88
CA ALA A 231 5.35 -7.42 17.49
C ALA A 231 4.39 -8.01 16.42
N TRP A 232 4.46 -9.33 16.25
CA TRP A 232 3.61 -10.06 15.31
C TRP A 232 2.58 -10.87 16.09
N SER A 233 1.33 -10.86 15.63
CA SER A 233 0.32 -11.77 16.14
C SER A 233 0.71 -13.20 15.77
N THR A 234 0.63 -14.10 16.72
CA THR A 234 0.87 -15.55 16.53
C THR A 234 -0.26 -16.19 15.74
#